data_5a42e96dc23c5efdeb4c1c50da09c98f
#
_entry.id   5a42e96dc23c5efdeb4c1c50da09c98f
#
_cell.length_a   1.000
_cell.length_b   1.000
_cell.length_c   1.000
_cell.angle_alpha   90.00
_cell.angle_beta   90.00
_cell.angle_gamma   90.00
#
_symmetry.space_group_name_H-M   'P 1'
#
loop_
_entity.id
_entity.type
_entity.pdbx_description
1 polymer ?
#
loop_
_entity_poly.entity_id
_entity_poly.type
_entity_poly.pdbx_seq_one_letter_code
_entity_poly.pdbx_strand_id
1 'polypeptide(L)'
;GALMTTEFVDLKRDMTVEDALKRIRRTGVDKETIYTCYVTDASRHLLGVTTVKELLLHDQDDRIEAFMETNVIYVNTLSDQEEAAAQLSKYDFLALPVVDLEERLVGIITVDDAMDVIQEENTEDIQKMNAIVPTERTYLKTGVLATWKSRIPWLLLLMVSATFTGSIITSFEDKLASMIILTSFIPMLMDTGGNSGGQASVTVIRALSLNEIDMRDIFKV
;
A
#
# COMPACT_ATOMS: atom_id res chain seq x y z
N GLY A 1 -3.24 13.03 1.67
CA GLY A 1 -3.84 14.16 0.93
C GLY A 1 -3.46 14.27 -0.53
N ALA A 2 -2.31 13.72 -0.95
CA ALA A 2 -1.84 13.87 -2.34
C ALA A 2 -2.62 13.04 -3.36
N LEU A 3 -3.25 11.95 -2.92
CA LEU A 3 -3.96 10.99 -3.79
C LEU A 3 -5.48 11.24 -3.88
N MET A 4 -6.04 12.15 -3.09
CA MET A 4 -7.47 12.37 -3.09
C MET A 4 -7.87 13.44 -4.11
N THR A 5 -9.03 13.24 -4.73
CA THR A 5 -9.74 14.26 -5.51
C THR A 5 -10.90 14.86 -4.70
N THR A 6 -11.24 16.11 -4.97
CA THR A 6 -12.44 16.76 -4.41
C THR A 6 -13.64 16.70 -5.35
N GLU A 7 -13.49 15.98 -6.46
CA GLU A 7 -14.48 15.89 -7.53
C GLU A 7 -15.45 14.72 -7.32
N PHE A 8 -16.22 14.77 -6.24
CA PHE A 8 -17.23 13.78 -5.88
C PHE A 8 -18.65 14.38 -5.88
N VAL A 9 -19.66 13.52 -5.88
CA VAL A 9 -21.06 13.92 -5.76
C VAL A 9 -21.46 13.89 -4.30
N ASP A 10 -21.86 15.04 -3.75
CA ASP A 10 -22.47 15.15 -2.43
C ASP A 10 -24.00 15.30 -2.52
N LEU A 11 -24.71 14.58 -1.70
CA LEU A 11 -26.16 14.64 -1.56
C LEU A 11 -26.54 15.03 -0.13
N LYS A 12 -27.78 15.46 0.09
CA LYS A 12 -28.32 15.73 1.41
C LYS A 12 -29.34 14.66 1.79
N ARG A 13 -29.36 14.29 3.06
CA ARG A 13 -30.20 13.20 3.58
C ARG A 13 -31.70 13.39 3.33
N ASP A 14 -32.16 14.63 3.28
CA ASP A 14 -33.55 15.04 3.11
C ASP A 14 -33.99 15.14 1.63
N MET A 15 -33.05 15.02 0.69
CA MET A 15 -33.34 15.00 -0.75
C MET A 15 -34.19 13.79 -1.14
N THR A 16 -35.06 13.98 -2.14
CA THR A 16 -35.71 12.88 -2.83
C THR A 16 -34.80 12.29 -3.89
N VAL A 17 -35.11 11.10 -4.37
CA VAL A 17 -34.41 10.45 -5.50
C VAL A 17 -34.44 11.36 -6.74
N GLU A 18 -35.59 12.01 -7.02
CA GLU A 18 -35.71 12.94 -8.14
C GLU A 18 -34.73 14.12 -8.01
N ASP A 19 -34.63 14.71 -6.81
CA ASP A 19 -33.70 15.82 -6.54
C ASP A 19 -32.25 15.40 -6.66
N ALA A 20 -31.92 14.21 -6.16
CA ALA A 20 -30.58 13.62 -6.26
C ALA A 20 -30.19 13.41 -7.73
N LEU A 21 -31.04 12.81 -8.53
CA LEU A 21 -30.79 12.59 -9.96
C LEU A 21 -30.65 13.91 -10.72
N LYS A 22 -31.48 14.93 -10.41
CA LYS A 22 -31.33 16.27 -10.98
C LYS A 22 -29.98 16.89 -10.60
N ARG A 23 -29.54 16.73 -9.34
CA ARG A 23 -28.24 17.22 -8.88
C ARG A 23 -27.09 16.52 -9.61
N ILE A 24 -27.12 15.18 -9.69
CA ILE A 24 -26.11 14.39 -10.42
C ILE A 24 -26.02 14.85 -11.88
N ARG A 25 -27.14 15.01 -12.59
CA ARG A 25 -27.14 15.47 -13.98
C ARG A 25 -26.54 16.85 -14.17
N ARG A 26 -26.72 17.73 -13.17
CA ARG A 26 -26.21 19.11 -13.22
C ARG A 26 -24.72 19.21 -12.88
N THR A 27 -24.25 18.43 -11.90
CA THR A 27 -22.90 18.57 -11.34
C THR A 27 -21.96 17.43 -11.71
N GLY A 28 -22.49 16.30 -12.21
CA GLY A 28 -21.72 15.08 -12.43
C GLY A 28 -20.75 15.13 -13.62
N VAL A 29 -20.91 16.10 -14.52
CA VAL A 29 -20.01 16.25 -15.68
C VAL A 29 -18.57 16.55 -15.28
N ASP A 30 -18.41 17.30 -14.18
CA ASP A 30 -17.09 17.72 -13.67
C ASP A 30 -16.64 16.86 -12.46
N LYS A 31 -17.21 15.65 -12.30
CA LYS A 31 -16.90 14.75 -11.19
C LYS A 31 -16.10 13.55 -11.66
N GLU A 32 -15.14 13.13 -10.85
CA GLU A 32 -14.29 11.97 -11.09
C GLU A 32 -15.15 10.70 -11.25
N THR A 33 -16.15 10.56 -10.38
CA THR A 33 -17.13 9.48 -10.46
C THR A 33 -18.50 9.93 -9.97
N ILE A 34 -19.54 9.36 -10.57
CA ILE A 34 -20.92 9.53 -10.14
C ILE A 34 -21.52 8.24 -9.56
N TYR A 35 -20.79 7.11 -9.64
CA TYR A 35 -21.32 5.80 -9.24
C TYR A 35 -21.63 5.74 -7.74
N THR A 36 -20.78 6.32 -6.91
CA THR A 36 -20.95 6.45 -5.47
C THR A 36 -21.25 7.90 -5.13
N CYS A 37 -22.34 8.14 -4.43
CA CYS A 37 -22.77 9.45 -3.95
C CYS A 37 -22.70 9.49 -2.44
N TYR A 38 -22.10 10.53 -1.89
CA TYR A 38 -21.87 10.68 -0.46
C TYR A 38 -22.93 11.57 0.16
N VAL A 39 -23.55 11.09 1.23
CA VAL A 39 -24.60 11.84 1.92
C VAL A 39 -23.98 12.60 3.09
N THR A 40 -24.15 13.93 3.09
CA THR A 40 -23.55 14.81 4.10
C THR A 40 -24.61 15.72 4.74
N ASP A 41 -24.29 16.18 5.97
CA ASP A 41 -25.06 17.26 6.63
C ASP A 41 -24.67 18.66 6.10
N ALA A 42 -25.20 19.71 6.76
CA ALA A 42 -24.88 21.10 6.43
C ALA A 42 -23.41 21.47 6.75
N SER A 43 -22.78 20.77 7.68
CA SER A 43 -21.39 20.95 8.11
C SER A 43 -20.42 20.05 7.35
N ARG A 44 -20.92 19.28 6.37
CA ARG A 44 -20.17 18.31 5.54
C ARG A 44 -19.73 17.04 6.28
N HIS A 45 -20.27 16.72 7.46
CA HIS A 45 -20.01 15.41 8.07
C HIS A 45 -20.59 14.32 7.20
N LEU A 46 -19.83 13.23 7.05
CA LEU A 46 -20.25 12.08 6.28
C LEU A 46 -21.31 11.27 7.05
N LEU A 47 -22.53 11.25 6.55
CA LEU A 47 -23.67 10.57 7.19
C LEU A 47 -23.95 9.20 6.59
N GLY A 48 -23.62 9.01 5.32
CA GLY A 48 -23.92 7.79 4.59
C GLY A 48 -23.43 7.83 3.15
N VAL A 49 -23.65 6.74 2.46
CA VAL A 49 -23.41 6.61 1.01
C VAL A 49 -24.63 6.00 0.33
N THR A 50 -24.81 6.33 -0.93
CA THR A 50 -25.74 5.64 -1.83
C THR A 50 -25.11 5.52 -3.20
N THR A 51 -25.62 4.62 -4.04
CA THR A 51 -25.12 4.43 -5.40
C THR A 51 -26.15 4.94 -6.42
N VAL A 52 -25.66 5.31 -7.60
CA VAL A 52 -26.58 5.63 -8.72
C VAL A 52 -27.48 4.44 -9.03
N LYS A 53 -27.01 3.21 -8.84
CA LYS A 53 -27.83 2.00 -8.98
C LYS A 53 -29.04 2.03 -8.02
N GLU A 54 -28.83 2.33 -6.76
CA GLU A 54 -29.93 2.43 -5.78
C GLU A 54 -30.89 3.55 -6.12
N LEU A 55 -30.39 4.74 -6.50
CA LEU A 55 -31.22 5.85 -6.95
C LEU A 55 -32.10 5.51 -8.17
N LEU A 56 -31.65 4.59 -9.05
CA LEU A 56 -32.43 4.14 -10.21
C LEU A 56 -33.45 3.07 -9.86
N LEU A 57 -33.30 2.36 -8.75
CA LEU A 57 -34.17 1.27 -8.30
C LEU A 57 -35.26 1.70 -7.32
N HIS A 58 -35.13 2.89 -6.71
CA HIS A 58 -36.10 3.45 -5.79
C HIS A 58 -37.06 4.42 -6.50
N ASP A 59 -38.24 4.64 -5.90
CA ASP A 59 -39.22 5.57 -6.43
C ASP A 59 -38.74 7.02 -6.30
N GLN A 60 -39.21 7.89 -7.22
CA GLN A 60 -38.72 9.27 -7.32
C GLN A 60 -38.99 10.10 -6.05
N ASP A 61 -40.04 9.78 -5.32
CA ASP A 61 -40.48 10.47 -4.12
C ASP A 61 -39.79 9.93 -2.84
N ASP A 62 -39.05 8.82 -2.93
CA ASP A 62 -38.33 8.24 -1.81
C ASP A 62 -37.23 9.19 -1.34
N ARG A 63 -37.06 9.29 -0.02
CA ARG A 63 -35.99 10.09 0.58
C ARG A 63 -34.72 9.26 0.72
N ILE A 64 -33.56 9.88 0.46
CA ILE A 64 -32.24 9.22 0.52
C ILE A 64 -31.99 8.63 1.91
N GLU A 65 -32.44 9.30 2.99
CA GLU A 65 -32.28 8.81 4.35
C GLU A 65 -32.95 7.47 4.64
N ALA A 66 -33.91 7.05 3.81
CA ALA A 66 -34.65 5.81 4.01
C ALA A 66 -33.87 4.57 3.52
N PHE A 67 -32.91 4.75 2.62
CA PHE A 67 -32.17 3.62 1.99
C PHE A 67 -30.67 3.80 1.91
N MET A 68 -30.12 4.97 2.28
CA MET A 68 -28.65 5.16 2.31
C MET A 68 -28.00 4.18 3.28
N GLU A 69 -26.82 3.69 2.90
CA GLU A 69 -25.97 2.91 3.81
C GLU A 69 -25.27 3.87 4.80
N THR A 70 -25.49 3.63 6.09
CA THR A 70 -24.93 4.48 7.16
C THR A 70 -23.64 3.94 7.76
N ASN A 71 -23.35 2.65 7.55
CA ASN A 71 -22.08 2.05 7.99
C ASN A 71 -20.98 2.29 6.95
N VAL A 72 -20.55 3.53 6.82
CA VAL A 72 -19.59 3.96 5.80
C VAL A 72 -18.18 3.62 6.23
N ILE A 73 -17.46 2.91 5.35
CA ILE A 73 -16.02 2.73 5.47
C ILE A 73 -15.34 3.95 4.86
N TYR A 74 -14.46 4.58 5.62
CA TYR A 74 -13.71 5.77 5.20
C TYR A 74 -12.29 5.72 5.72
N VAL A 75 -11.42 6.57 5.18
CA VAL A 75 -10.07 6.83 5.70
C VAL A 75 -9.94 8.28 6.12
N ASN A 76 -8.98 8.52 7.03
CA ASN A 76 -8.66 9.87 7.47
C ASN A 76 -7.60 10.50 6.56
N THR A 77 -7.56 11.82 6.49
CA THR A 77 -6.51 12.57 5.75
C THR A 77 -5.09 12.25 6.20
N LEU A 78 -4.91 11.67 7.39
CA LEU A 78 -3.63 11.26 7.97
C LEU A 78 -3.35 9.75 7.83
N SER A 79 -4.30 8.97 7.33
CA SER A 79 -4.08 7.55 7.05
C SER A 79 -3.03 7.35 5.97
N ASP A 80 -2.31 6.25 6.07
CA ASP A 80 -1.34 5.83 5.07
C ASP A 80 -2.04 5.50 3.73
N GLN A 81 -1.35 5.78 2.63
CA GLN A 81 -1.85 5.49 1.28
C GLN A 81 -2.04 3.99 1.06
N GLU A 82 -1.15 3.16 1.61
CA GLU A 82 -1.24 1.71 1.54
C GLU A 82 -2.50 1.20 2.24
N GLU A 83 -2.85 1.76 3.41
CA GLU A 83 -4.08 1.43 4.13
C GLU A 83 -5.32 1.75 3.29
N ALA A 84 -5.35 2.92 2.64
CA ALA A 84 -6.45 3.32 1.78
C ALA A 84 -6.60 2.37 0.57
N ALA A 85 -5.49 2.03 -0.08
CA ALA A 85 -5.47 1.11 -1.21
C ALA A 85 -5.89 -0.32 -0.79
N ALA A 86 -5.45 -0.79 0.37
CA ALA A 86 -5.85 -2.07 0.93
C ALA A 86 -7.35 -2.12 1.24
N GLN A 87 -7.95 -1.04 1.76
CA GLN A 87 -9.40 -0.98 2.01
C GLN A 87 -10.19 -1.00 0.71
N LEU A 88 -9.80 -0.23 -0.31
CA LEU A 88 -10.42 -0.25 -1.64
C LEU A 88 -10.43 -1.66 -2.22
N SER A 89 -9.30 -2.34 -2.18
CA SER A 89 -9.15 -3.72 -2.66
C SER A 89 -9.95 -4.74 -1.84
N LYS A 90 -9.97 -4.60 -0.52
CA LYS A 90 -10.63 -5.54 0.40
C LYS A 90 -12.16 -5.54 0.25
N TYR A 91 -12.74 -4.38 -0.02
CA TYR A 91 -14.18 -4.20 -0.08
C TYR A 91 -14.71 -4.02 -1.51
N ASP A 92 -13.85 -4.15 -2.52
CA ASP A 92 -14.19 -3.98 -3.94
C ASP A 92 -14.83 -2.61 -4.24
N PHE A 93 -14.38 -1.56 -3.55
CA PHE A 93 -14.92 -0.22 -3.75
C PHE A 93 -14.36 0.44 -5.01
N LEU A 94 -15.19 1.21 -5.70
CA LEU A 94 -14.76 2.06 -6.82
C LEU A 94 -14.16 3.38 -6.35
N ALA A 95 -14.57 3.85 -5.18
CA ALA A 95 -14.05 5.05 -4.54
C ALA A 95 -14.25 4.96 -3.02
N LEU A 96 -13.29 5.49 -2.27
CA LEU A 96 -13.27 5.50 -0.81
C LEU A 96 -13.32 6.94 -0.30
N PRO A 97 -14.26 7.30 0.59
CA PRO A 97 -14.34 8.66 1.12
C PRO A 97 -13.20 8.94 2.10
N VAL A 98 -12.68 10.15 2.03
CA VAL A 98 -11.65 10.69 2.92
C VAL A 98 -12.26 11.75 3.79
N VAL A 99 -12.09 11.61 5.11
CA VAL A 99 -12.57 12.58 6.09
C VAL A 99 -11.42 13.26 6.83
N ASP A 100 -11.68 14.45 7.35
CA ASP A 100 -10.75 15.13 8.26
C ASP A 100 -10.89 14.62 9.71
N LEU A 101 -10.19 15.26 10.65
CA LEU A 101 -10.24 14.91 12.07
C LEU A 101 -11.60 15.20 12.73
N GLU A 102 -12.45 16.00 12.08
CA GLU A 102 -13.80 16.35 12.52
C GLU A 102 -14.87 15.54 11.78
N GLU A 103 -14.48 14.44 11.11
CA GLU A 103 -15.34 13.55 10.32
C GLU A 103 -16.06 14.24 9.14
N ARG A 104 -15.53 15.37 8.64
CA ARG A 104 -16.07 16.04 7.47
C ARG A 104 -15.47 15.43 6.20
N LEU A 105 -16.32 15.16 5.23
CA LEU A 105 -15.91 14.68 3.92
C LEU A 105 -15.10 15.76 3.19
N VAL A 106 -13.84 15.45 2.92
CA VAL A 106 -12.88 16.37 2.24
C VAL A 106 -12.52 15.93 0.84
N GLY A 107 -12.66 14.65 0.52
CA GLY A 107 -12.33 14.11 -0.80
C GLY A 107 -12.69 12.64 -0.93
N ILE A 108 -12.29 12.08 -2.05
CA ILE A 108 -12.35 10.62 -2.31
C ILE A 108 -11.03 10.16 -2.91
N ILE A 109 -10.74 8.88 -2.74
CA ILE A 109 -9.66 8.16 -3.43
C ILE A 109 -10.35 7.16 -4.36
N THR A 110 -9.99 7.16 -5.64
CA THR A 110 -10.56 6.24 -6.63
C THR A 110 -9.73 4.97 -6.76
N VAL A 111 -10.33 3.93 -7.34
CA VAL A 111 -9.67 2.63 -7.47
C VAL A 111 -8.46 2.67 -8.41
N ASP A 112 -8.47 3.50 -9.42
CA ASP A 112 -7.34 3.71 -10.35
C ASP A 112 -6.14 4.34 -9.64
N ASP A 113 -6.34 5.39 -8.83
CA ASP A 113 -5.30 5.97 -7.98
C ASP A 113 -4.75 4.94 -6.97
N ALA A 114 -5.65 4.13 -6.38
CA ALA A 114 -5.24 3.05 -5.47
C ALA A 114 -4.41 1.97 -6.18
N MET A 115 -4.70 1.65 -7.44
CA MET A 115 -3.89 0.71 -8.23
C MET A 115 -2.47 1.22 -8.46
N ASP A 116 -2.29 2.52 -8.70
CA ASP A 116 -0.98 3.13 -8.83
C ASP A 116 -0.19 3.03 -7.51
N VAL A 117 -0.83 3.31 -6.38
CA VAL A 117 -0.23 3.11 -5.04
C VAL A 117 0.21 1.67 -4.82
N ILE A 118 -0.65 0.69 -5.10
CA ILE A 118 -0.32 -0.73 -4.96
C ILE A 118 0.90 -1.10 -5.82
N GLN A 119 1.02 -0.54 -7.01
CA GLN A 119 2.17 -0.78 -7.89
C GLN A 119 3.45 -0.15 -7.35
N GLU A 120 3.37 1.07 -6.81
CA GLU A 120 4.50 1.77 -6.19
C GLU A 120 4.98 1.02 -4.94
N GLU A 121 4.09 0.64 -4.04
CA GLU A 121 4.41 -0.13 -2.83
C GLU A 121 5.01 -1.51 -3.16
N ASN A 122 4.44 -2.23 -4.12
CA ASN A 122 5.03 -3.50 -4.58
C ASN A 122 6.46 -3.31 -5.13
N THR A 123 6.72 -2.21 -5.83
CA THR A 123 8.06 -1.89 -6.35
C THR A 123 9.02 -1.57 -5.21
N GLU A 124 8.58 -0.80 -4.23
CA GLU A 124 9.34 -0.49 -3.02
C GLU A 124 9.68 -1.75 -2.23
N ASP A 125 8.70 -2.63 -2.02
CA ASP A 125 8.87 -3.92 -1.35
C ASP A 125 9.93 -4.79 -2.04
N ILE A 126 9.87 -4.91 -3.37
CA ILE A 126 10.87 -5.65 -4.14
C ILE A 126 12.27 -5.05 -3.94
N GLN A 127 12.40 -3.73 -3.87
CA GLN A 127 13.67 -3.07 -3.61
C GLN A 127 14.17 -3.34 -2.19
N LYS A 128 13.29 -3.25 -1.18
CA LYS A 128 13.59 -3.58 0.22
C LYS A 128 14.01 -5.05 0.39
N MET A 129 13.31 -5.99 -0.25
CA MET A 129 13.67 -7.42 -0.26
C MET A 129 15.08 -7.68 -0.76
N ASN A 130 15.55 -6.85 -1.70
CA ASN A 130 16.91 -6.93 -2.25
C ASN A 130 17.91 -6.01 -1.52
N ALA A 131 17.53 -5.44 -0.37
CA ALA A 131 18.32 -4.49 0.41
C ALA A 131 18.85 -3.30 -0.43
N ILE A 132 18.03 -2.85 -1.39
CA ILE A 132 18.26 -1.66 -2.21
C ILE A 132 17.47 -0.52 -1.58
N VAL A 133 18.09 0.64 -1.40
CA VAL A 133 17.38 1.83 -0.94
C VAL A 133 16.35 2.22 -1.99
N PRO A 134 15.04 2.34 -1.64
CA PRO A 134 13.98 2.64 -2.59
C PRO A 134 14.20 3.93 -3.36
N THR A 135 13.73 3.95 -4.60
CA THR A 135 13.78 5.12 -5.48
C THR A 135 12.49 5.23 -6.30
N GLU A 136 11.89 6.41 -6.30
CA GLU A 136 10.68 6.73 -7.07
C GLU A 136 10.95 6.89 -8.59
N ARG A 137 12.23 6.88 -9.00
CA ARG A 137 12.59 7.11 -10.40
C ARG A 137 12.47 5.85 -11.23
N THR A 138 11.95 5.98 -12.44
CA THR A 138 11.96 4.88 -13.41
C THR A 138 13.40 4.46 -13.74
N TYR A 139 13.61 3.17 -13.97
CA TYR A 139 14.94 2.56 -14.18
C TYR A 139 15.81 3.32 -15.21
N LEU A 140 15.25 3.67 -16.36
CA LEU A 140 16.00 4.37 -17.42
C LEU A 140 16.34 5.83 -17.08
N LYS A 141 15.62 6.45 -16.14
CA LYS A 141 15.89 7.83 -15.67
C LYS A 141 16.83 7.86 -14.47
N THR A 142 17.14 6.69 -13.89
CA THR A 142 18.07 6.58 -12.77
C THR A 142 19.48 6.46 -13.30
N GLY A 143 20.32 7.45 -13.04
CA GLY A 143 21.73 7.43 -13.45
C GLY A 143 22.54 6.35 -12.74
N VAL A 144 23.61 5.86 -13.37
CA VAL A 144 24.49 4.80 -12.83
C VAL A 144 24.99 5.11 -11.42
N LEU A 145 25.38 6.36 -11.14
CA LEU A 145 25.85 6.77 -9.81
C LEU A 145 24.76 6.72 -8.76
N ALA A 146 23.50 7.05 -9.11
CA ALA A 146 22.38 6.96 -8.19
C ALA A 146 22.06 5.49 -7.85
N THR A 147 22.05 4.62 -8.86
CA THR A 147 21.88 3.18 -8.67
C THR A 147 23.00 2.57 -7.82
N TRP A 148 24.25 3.00 -8.03
CA TRP A 148 25.38 2.57 -7.21
C TRP A 148 25.21 3.02 -5.76
N LYS A 149 24.84 4.27 -5.52
CA LYS A 149 24.64 4.83 -4.19
C LYS A 149 23.55 4.12 -3.40
N SER A 150 22.47 3.68 -4.04
CA SER A 150 21.38 2.97 -3.38
C SER A 150 21.75 1.56 -2.90
N ARG A 151 22.81 0.95 -3.47
CA ARG A 151 23.26 -0.41 -3.14
C ARG A 151 24.45 -0.44 -2.17
N ILE A 152 25.29 0.59 -2.17
CA ILE A 152 26.53 0.65 -1.41
C ILE A 152 26.36 0.42 0.09
N PRO A 153 25.37 1.00 0.79
CA PRO A 153 25.26 0.80 2.24
C PRO A 153 25.16 -0.68 2.63
N TRP A 154 24.37 -1.44 1.87
CA TRP A 154 24.22 -2.87 2.11
C TRP A 154 25.48 -3.66 1.76
N LEU A 155 26.12 -3.35 0.61
CA LEU A 155 27.36 -4.01 0.20
C LEU A 155 28.50 -3.78 1.19
N LEU A 156 28.61 -2.59 1.79
CA LEU A 156 29.61 -2.32 2.84
C LEU A 156 29.33 -3.14 4.10
N LEU A 157 28.07 -3.29 4.49
CA LEU A 157 27.71 -4.13 5.63
C LEU A 157 28.08 -5.60 5.37
N LEU A 158 27.81 -6.11 4.16
CA LEU A 158 28.19 -7.45 3.75
C LEU A 158 29.72 -7.64 3.72
N MET A 159 30.47 -6.62 3.29
CA MET A 159 31.93 -6.65 3.27
C MET A 159 32.52 -6.76 4.70
N VAL A 160 31.94 -6.03 5.66
CA VAL A 160 32.32 -6.16 7.07
C VAL A 160 32.05 -7.59 7.58
N SER A 161 30.85 -8.12 7.30
CA SER A 161 30.50 -9.51 7.63
C SER A 161 31.47 -10.53 7.01
N ALA A 162 31.83 -10.34 5.74
CA ALA A 162 32.79 -11.21 5.05
C ALA A 162 34.18 -11.17 5.69
N THR A 163 34.59 -10.02 6.24
CA THR A 163 35.88 -9.90 6.97
C THR A 163 35.89 -10.76 8.23
N PHE A 164 34.78 -10.79 8.98
CA PHE A 164 34.65 -11.71 10.13
C PHE A 164 34.74 -13.17 9.71
N THR A 165 34.07 -13.55 8.63
CA THR A 165 34.14 -14.91 8.08
C THR A 165 35.56 -15.26 7.69
N GLY A 166 36.28 -14.36 7.01
CA GLY A 166 37.69 -14.52 6.65
C GLY A 166 38.57 -14.74 7.88
N SER A 167 38.40 -13.94 8.94
CA SER A 167 39.15 -14.08 10.18
C SER A 167 38.93 -15.45 10.86
N ILE A 168 37.70 -15.95 10.84
CA ILE A 168 37.38 -17.30 11.34
C ILE A 168 38.10 -18.36 10.54
N ILE A 169 38.05 -18.32 9.19
CA ILE A 169 38.72 -19.26 8.33
C ILE A 169 40.23 -19.28 8.59
N THR A 170 40.86 -18.10 8.70
CA THR A 170 42.28 -17.97 9.01
C THR A 170 42.65 -18.58 10.36
N SER A 171 41.78 -18.44 11.39
CA SER A 171 41.98 -19.04 12.72
C SER A 171 42.03 -20.58 12.70
N PHE A 172 41.50 -21.21 11.66
CA PHE A 172 41.51 -22.66 11.47
C PHE A 172 42.45 -23.14 10.36
N GLU A 173 43.36 -22.28 9.87
CA GLU A 173 44.24 -22.54 8.73
C GLU A 173 45.05 -23.83 8.90
N ASP A 174 45.68 -24.04 10.06
CA ASP A 174 46.51 -25.25 10.35
C ASP A 174 45.65 -26.54 10.25
N LYS A 175 44.42 -26.49 10.67
CA LYS A 175 43.50 -27.65 10.62
C LYS A 175 43.00 -27.91 9.17
N LEU A 176 42.73 -26.85 8.45
CA LEU A 176 42.31 -26.93 7.08
C LEU A 176 43.47 -27.42 6.19
N ALA A 177 44.72 -26.99 6.45
CA ALA A 177 45.89 -27.46 5.75
C ALA A 177 46.18 -28.97 5.95
N SER A 178 45.85 -29.51 7.13
CA SER A 178 45.98 -30.94 7.41
C SER A 178 44.89 -31.80 6.69
N MET A 179 43.76 -31.19 6.32
CA MET A 179 42.64 -31.86 5.68
C MET A 179 42.08 -31.01 4.52
N ILE A 180 42.84 -30.86 3.47
CA ILE A 180 42.55 -29.97 2.31
C ILE A 180 41.14 -30.18 1.75
N ILE A 181 40.63 -31.40 1.78
CA ILE A 181 39.28 -31.71 1.31
C ILE A 181 38.19 -30.85 2.00
N LEU A 182 38.41 -30.40 3.25
CA LEU A 182 37.47 -29.56 3.97
C LEU A 182 37.33 -28.18 3.33
N THR A 183 38.35 -27.65 2.69
CA THR A 183 38.30 -26.32 2.05
C THR A 183 37.35 -26.29 0.87
N SER A 184 37.11 -27.43 0.19
CA SER A 184 36.15 -27.51 -0.92
C SER A 184 34.68 -27.44 -0.46
N PHE A 185 34.39 -27.69 0.80
CA PHE A 185 33.04 -27.54 1.35
C PHE A 185 32.70 -26.09 1.73
N ILE A 186 33.69 -25.23 1.94
CA ILE A 186 33.46 -23.84 2.35
C ILE A 186 32.58 -23.08 1.35
N PRO A 187 32.88 -23.04 0.03
CA PRO A 187 32.01 -22.37 -0.94
C PRO A 187 30.61 -22.97 -0.97
N MET A 188 30.46 -24.28 -0.90
CA MET A 188 29.18 -24.99 -0.93
C MET A 188 28.30 -24.59 0.27
N LEU A 189 28.88 -24.56 1.49
CA LEU A 189 28.13 -24.17 2.69
C LEU A 189 27.77 -22.67 2.69
N MET A 190 28.68 -21.82 2.22
CA MET A 190 28.42 -20.38 2.11
C MET A 190 27.34 -20.08 1.10
N ASP A 191 27.35 -20.71 -0.08
CA ASP A 191 26.32 -20.55 -1.11
C ASP A 191 24.96 -21.05 -0.61
N THR A 192 24.91 -22.25 -0.06
CA THR A 192 23.68 -22.83 0.51
C THR A 192 23.12 -21.97 1.64
N GLY A 193 23.97 -21.49 2.55
CA GLY A 193 23.57 -20.60 3.66
C GLY A 193 23.06 -19.26 3.15
N GLY A 194 23.72 -18.67 2.16
CA GLY A 194 23.31 -17.43 1.51
C GLY A 194 21.95 -17.54 0.82
N ASN A 195 21.76 -18.61 0.04
CA ASN A 195 20.48 -18.87 -0.65
C ASN A 195 19.35 -19.13 0.33
N SER A 196 19.57 -19.95 1.37
CA SER A 196 18.57 -20.22 2.41
C SER A 196 18.20 -18.96 3.18
N GLY A 197 19.18 -18.14 3.59
CA GLY A 197 18.95 -16.87 4.24
C GLY A 197 18.19 -15.88 3.36
N GLY A 198 18.53 -15.81 2.08
CA GLY A 198 17.83 -14.97 1.10
C GLY A 198 16.36 -15.36 0.95
N GLN A 199 16.08 -16.66 0.81
CA GLN A 199 14.70 -17.16 0.73
C GLN A 199 13.89 -16.84 1.98
N ALA A 200 14.47 -17.06 3.16
CA ALA A 200 13.82 -16.71 4.43
C ALA A 200 13.54 -15.21 4.53
N SER A 201 14.52 -14.36 4.20
CA SER A 201 14.36 -12.90 4.23
C SER A 201 13.24 -12.42 3.31
N VAL A 202 13.18 -12.89 2.08
CA VAL A 202 12.12 -12.52 1.12
C VAL A 202 10.73 -12.92 1.64
N THR A 203 10.62 -14.15 2.21
CA THR A 203 9.35 -14.63 2.76
C THR A 203 8.88 -13.79 3.94
N VAL A 204 9.79 -13.48 4.88
CA VAL A 204 9.47 -12.69 6.07
C VAL A 204 9.13 -11.24 5.71
N ILE A 205 9.90 -10.60 4.83
CA ILE A 205 9.62 -9.22 4.39
C ILE A 205 8.25 -9.17 3.70
N ARG A 206 7.95 -10.15 2.84
CA ARG A 206 6.64 -10.19 2.17
C ARG A 206 5.49 -10.39 3.15
N ALA A 207 5.65 -11.25 4.15
CA ALA A 207 4.62 -11.47 5.17
C ALA A 207 4.42 -10.20 6.05
N LEU A 208 5.49 -9.43 6.31
CA LEU A 208 5.40 -8.14 6.99
C LEU A 208 4.66 -7.10 6.13
N SER A 209 4.97 -7.01 4.84
CA SER A 209 4.31 -6.06 3.94
C SER A 209 2.83 -6.38 3.71
N LEU A 210 2.44 -7.64 3.82
CA LEU A 210 1.03 -8.04 3.74
C LEU A 210 0.30 -7.97 5.10
N ASN A 211 0.96 -7.49 6.17
CA ASN A 211 0.43 -7.48 7.53
C ASN A 211 -0.02 -8.88 8.03
N GLU A 212 0.58 -9.97 7.49
CA GLU A 212 0.33 -11.34 7.95
C GLU A 212 1.05 -11.64 9.27
N ILE A 213 2.21 -10.98 9.50
CA ILE A 213 2.99 -11.04 10.72
C ILE A 213 3.35 -9.64 11.21
N ASP A 214 3.54 -9.48 12.53
CA ASP A 214 4.00 -8.24 13.17
C ASP A 214 5.41 -8.46 13.75
N MET A 215 6.14 -7.38 14.01
CA MET A 215 7.42 -7.40 14.73
C MET A 215 7.35 -8.11 16.10
N ARG A 216 6.16 -8.26 16.65
CA ARG A 216 5.90 -9.03 17.88
C ARG A 216 6.04 -10.54 17.69
N ASP A 217 5.93 -11.00 16.45
CA ASP A 217 5.99 -12.43 16.11
C ASP A 217 7.40 -12.93 15.83
N ILE A 218 8.43 -12.08 16.00
CA ILE A 218 9.86 -12.37 15.72
C ILE A 218 10.38 -13.67 16.33
N PHE A 219 9.79 -14.13 17.43
CA PHE A 219 10.16 -15.39 18.07
C PHE A 219 9.35 -16.60 17.59
N LYS A 220 8.37 -16.39 16.68
CA LYS A 220 7.55 -17.46 16.09
C LYS A 220 7.93 -17.73 14.64
N VAL A 221 8.58 -16.77 14.00
CA VAL A 221 9.06 -16.79 12.63
C VAL A 221 10.55 -17.15 12.63
#